data_85c9869b45b0705d204b93d92d24ea7c
#
_entry.id   85c9869b45b0705d204b93d92d24ea7c
#
_cell.length_a   1.000
_cell.length_b   1.000
_cell.length_c   1.000
_cell.angle_alpha   90.00
_cell.angle_beta   90.00
_cell.angle_gamma   90.00
#
_symmetry.space_group_name_H-M   'P 1'
#
loop_
_entity.id
_entity.type
_entity.pdbx_description
1 polymer ?
#
loop_
_entity_poly.entity_id
_entity_poly.type
_entity_poly.pdbx_seq_one_letter_code
_entity_poly.pdbx_strand_id
1 'polypeptide(L)'
;MTARIIDGKSIAAELRARVAAEVVRGQRENGIVPGLAVVLVGSDPASQVYVRSKHKQTREAGMASFEHLLPADVAQDDLLALIARLNRDPVSYTHLTLPTILRV
;
A
#
# COMPACT_ATOMS: atom_id res chain seq x y z
N MET A 1 10.33 23.57 32.39
CA MET A 1 9.63 23.28 31.11
C MET A 1 10.32 22.11 30.43
N THR A 2 9.67 20.98 30.45
CA THR A 2 10.22 19.76 29.87
C THR A 2 9.74 19.60 28.44
N ALA A 3 10.67 19.50 27.51
CA ALA A 3 10.33 19.21 26.11
C ALA A 3 9.84 17.77 26.01
N ARG A 4 8.77 17.59 25.30
CA ARG A 4 8.20 16.26 25.03
C ARG A 4 8.82 15.70 23.77
N ILE A 5 9.44 14.54 23.87
CA ILE A 5 9.97 13.85 22.72
C ILE A 5 8.81 13.13 22.04
N ILE A 6 8.59 13.46 20.77
CA ILE A 6 7.61 12.75 19.94
C ILE A 6 8.32 11.56 19.33
N ASP A 7 7.95 10.35 19.75
CA ASP A 7 8.47 9.12 19.16
C ASP A 7 7.56 8.69 18.03
N GLY A 8 7.90 9.13 16.80
CA GLY A 8 7.12 8.81 15.61
C GLY A 8 7.06 7.32 15.32
N LYS A 9 8.10 6.57 15.66
CA LYS A 9 8.16 5.13 15.46
C LYS A 9 7.14 4.41 16.35
N SER A 10 7.02 4.82 17.60
CA SER A 10 6.05 4.27 18.54
C SER A 10 4.63 4.60 18.15
N ILE A 11 4.37 5.84 17.75
CA ILE A 11 3.05 6.29 17.28
C ILE A 11 2.63 5.53 16.03
N ALA A 12 3.55 5.34 15.09
CA ALA A 12 3.28 4.57 13.88
C ALA A 12 2.97 3.10 14.19
N ALA A 13 3.68 2.49 15.13
CA ALA A 13 3.43 1.12 15.56
C ALA A 13 2.03 0.98 16.19
N GLU A 14 1.62 1.92 17.01
CA GLU A 14 0.28 1.93 17.61
C GLU A 14 -0.80 2.09 16.54
N LEU A 15 -0.58 2.97 15.57
CA LEU A 15 -1.53 3.17 14.47
C LEU A 15 -1.66 1.91 13.63
N ARG A 16 -0.55 1.25 13.29
CA ARG A 16 -0.58 -0.01 12.55
C ARG A 16 -1.33 -1.11 13.30
N ALA A 17 -1.15 -1.19 14.62
CA ALA A 17 -1.87 -2.14 15.45
C ALA A 17 -3.38 -1.90 15.43
N ARG A 18 -3.80 -0.63 15.48
CA ARG A 18 -5.23 -0.27 15.37
C ARG A 18 -5.79 -0.62 14.00
N VAL A 19 -5.05 -0.34 12.94
CA VAL A 19 -5.47 -0.69 11.57
C VAL A 19 -5.62 -2.20 11.43
N ALA A 20 -4.66 -2.98 11.95
CA ALA A 20 -4.73 -4.43 11.91
C ALA A 20 -5.97 -4.96 12.65
N ALA A 21 -6.30 -4.39 13.79
CA ALA A 21 -7.50 -4.75 14.55
C ALA A 21 -8.78 -4.44 13.76
N GLU A 22 -8.84 -3.29 13.10
CA GLU A 22 -9.97 -2.92 12.25
C GLU A 22 -10.11 -3.83 11.03
N VAL A 23 -9.00 -4.26 10.45
CA VAL A 23 -9.00 -5.22 9.33
C VAL A 23 -9.60 -6.56 9.77
N VAL A 24 -9.17 -7.07 10.93
CA VAL A 24 -9.71 -8.33 11.49
C VAL A 24 -11.21 -8.19 11.74
N ARG A 25 -11.64 -7.07 12.32
CA ARG A 25 -13.05 -6.82 12.57
C ARG A 25 -13.87 -6.76 11.30
N GLY A 26 -13.38 -6.04 10.27
CA GLY A 26 -14.06 -5.94 8.99
C GLY A 26 -14.20 -7.30 8.30
N GLN A 27 -13.16 -8.14 8.37
CA GLN A 27 -13.21 -9.48 7.83
C GLN A 27 -14.23 -10.35 8.56
N ARG A 28 -14.27 -10.26 9.88
CA ARG A 28 -15.18 -11.04 10.72
C ARG A 28 -16.64 -10.63 10.52
N GLU A 29 -16.91 -9.32 10.46
CA GLU A 29 -18.27 -8.80 10.39
C GLU A 29 -18.83 -8.75 8.97
N ASN A 30 -17.97 -8.47 7.98
CA ASN A 30 -18.40 -8.21 6.60
C ASN A 30 -17.78 -9.14 5.56
N GLY A 31 -16.82 -9.98 5.97
CA GLY A 31 -16.11 -10.85 5.04
C GLY A 31 -15.20 -10.11 4.07
N ILE A 32 -14.83 -8.87 4.37
CA ILE A 32 -14.06 -8.00 3.49
C ILE A 32 -12.60 -7.97 3.96
N VAL A 33 -11.69 -8.27 3.04
CA VAL A 33 -10.25 -8.09 3.25
C VAL A 33 -9.80 -6.96 2.35
N PRO A 34 -9.41 -5.79 2.93
CA PRO A 34 -8.91 -4.70 2.10
C PRO A 34 -7.57 -5.06 1.45
N GLY A 35 -7.32 -4.51 0.30
CA GLY A 35 -6.08 -4.71 -0.43
C GLY A 35 -5.46 -3.39 -0.87
N LEU A 36 -4.13 -3.39 -0.99
CA LEU A 36 -3.37 -2.26 -1.49
C LEU A 36 -2.58 -2.71 -2.71
N ALA A 37 -2.76 -2.02 -3.82
CA ALA A 37 -1.96 -2.22 -5.01
C ALA A 37 -0.96 -1.06 -5.17
N VAL A 38 0.30 -1.40 -5.35
CA VAL A 38 1.38 -0.43 -5.55
C VAL A 38 1.98 -0.66 -6.92
N VAL A 39 2.06 0.40 -7.71
CA VAL A 39 2.66 0.36 -9.04
C VAL A 39 3.96 1.17 -8.99
N LEU A 40 5.07 0.53 -9.30
CA LEU A 40 6.38 1.17 -9.40
C LEU A 40 6.85 1.14 -10.84
N VAL A 41 7.19 2.31 -11.37
CA VAL A 41 7.77 2.46 -12.70
C VAL A 41 9.25 2.77 -12.55
N GLY A 42 10.09 1.92 -13.15
CA GLY A 42 11.54 2.05 -13.05
C GLY A 42 12.14 1.23 -11.92
N SER A 43 13.44 1.43 -11.68
CA SER A 43 14.19 0.62 -10.73
C SER A 43 15.00 1.46 -9.73
N ASP A 44 14.49 2.63 -9.37
CA ASP A 44 15.14 3.48 -8.38
C ASP A 44 15.28 2.74 -7.05
N PRO A 45 16.51 2.62 -6.48
CA PRO A 45 16.72 1.84 -5.26
C PRO A 45 15.92 2.35 -4.06
N ALA A 46 15.80 3.67 -3.89
CA ALA A 46 15.04 4.25 -2.79
C ALA A 46 13.55 3.91 -2.90
N SER A 47 13.02 3.97 -4.11
CA SER A 47 11.63 3.60 -4.39
C SER A 47 11.38 2.12 -4.16
N GLN A 48 12.32 1.26 -4.51
CA GLN A 48 12.22 -0.19 -4.26
C GLN A 48 12.16 -0.50 -2.77
N VAL A 49 12.97 0.18 -1.96
CA VAL A 49 12.95 0.03 -0.50
C VAL A 49 11.59 0.46 0.06
N TYR A 50 11.07 1.58 -0.42
CA TYR A 50 9.78 2.11 0.00
C TYR A 50 8.64 1.13 -0.34
N VAL A 51 8.64 0.58 -1.55
CA VAL A 51 7.63 -0.39 -1.99
C VAL A 51 7.68 -1.65 -1.15
N ARG A 52 8.88 -2.17 -0.88
CA ARG A 52 9.03 -3.37 -0.03
C ARG A 52 8.54 -3.14 1.38
N SER A 53 8.85 -2.00 1.96
CA SER A 53 8.39 -1.63 3.31
C SER A 53 6.86 -1.54 3.36
N LYS A 54 6.26 -0.91 2.36
CA LYS A 54 4.81 -0.79 2.25
C LYS A 54 4.13 -2.15 2.10
N HIS A 55 4.70 -3.02 1.28
CA HIS A 55 4.20 -4.39 1.09
C HIS A 55 4.24 -5.17 2.40
N LYS A 56 5.37 -5.13 3.09
CA LYS A 56 5.53 -5.81 4.38
C LYS A 56 4.53 -5.32 5.42
N GLN A 57 4.42 -4.00 5.59
CA GLN A 57 3.52 -3.41 6.57
C GLN A 57 2.04 -3.69 6.25
N THR A 58 1.69 -3.68 4.97
CA THR A 58 0.34 -3.99 4.52
C THR A 58 -0.03 -5.43 4.87
N ARG A 59 0.86 -6.38 4.62
CA ARG A 59 0.64 -7.79 4.95
C ARG A 59 0.58 -8.01 6.46
N GLU A 60 1.43 -7.35 7.22
CA GLU A 60 1.43 -7.42 8.69
C GLU A 60 0.12 -6.91 9.28
N ALA A 61 -0.52 -5.94 8.62
CA ALA A 61 -1.82 -5.44 9.02
C ALA A 61 -2.98 -6.37 8.64
N GLY A 62 -2.72 -7.48 7.99
CA GLY A 62 -3.75 -8.43 7.58
C GLY A 62 -4.43 -8.10 6.26
N MET A 63 -3.92 -7.10 5.54
CA MET A 63 -4.44 -6.71 4.24
C MET A 63 -3.73 -7.45 3.11
N ALA A 64 -4.42 -7.59 1.97
CA ALA A 64 -3.79 -8.08 0.76
C ALA A 64 -2.88 -7.00 0.16
N SER A 65 -1.72 -7.39 -0.34
CA SER A 65 -0.77 -6.47 -0.95
C SER A 65 -0.37 -6.96 -2.34
N PHE A 66 -0.48 -6.08 -3.32
CA PHE A 66 -0.16 -6.37 -4.70
C PHE A 66 0.91 -5.40 -5.18
N GLU A 67 1.99 -5.93 -5.73
CA GLU A 67 3.07 -5.13 -6.31
C GLU A 67 3.08 -5.31 -7.83
N HIS A 68 3.17 -4.20 -8.53
CA HIS A 68 3.33 -4.18 -9.97
C HIS A 68 4.58 -3.38 -10.31
N LEU A 69 5.63 -4.09 -10.74
CA LEU A 69 6.89 -3.46 -11.10
C LEU A 69 6.96 -3.36 -12.62
N LEU A 70 6.99 -2.14 -13.12
CA LEU A 70 7.01 -1.86 -14.55
C LEU A 70 8.35 -1.26 -14.95
N PRO A 71 8.83 -1.54 -16.19
CA PRO A 71 10.07 -0.96 -16.66
C PRO A 71 9.95 0.57 -16.82
N ALA A 72 11.08 1.25 -16.76
CA ALA A 72 11.11 2.71 -16.88
C ALA A 72 10.58 3.21 -18.21
N ASP A 73 10.66 2.39 -19.25
CA ASP A 73 10.19 2.70 -20.60
C ASP A 73 8.77 2.22 -20.89
N VAL A 74 8.01 1.87 -19.86
CA VAL A 74 6.63 1.42 -20.03
C VAL A 74 5.81 2.51 -20.74
N ALA A 75 5.00 2.11 -21.71
CA ALA A 75 4.13 3.02 -22.43
C ALA A 75 3.06 3.58 -21.49
N GLN A 76 2.75 4.88 -21.63
CA GLN A 76 1.71 5.52 -20.81
C GLN A 76 0.36 4.79 -20.92
N ASP A 77 0.01 4.35 -22.12
CA ASP A 77 -1.25 3.63 -22.33
C ASP A 77 -1.30 2.30 -21.57
N ASP A 78 -0.19 1.59 -21.51
CA ASP A 78 -0.09 0.34 -20.76
C ASP A 78 -0.22 0.58 -19.25
N LEU A 79 0.38 1.66 -18.75
CA LEU A 79 0.27 2.05 -17.35
C LEU A 79 -1.18 2.42 -17.01
N LEU A 80 -1.82 3.21 -17.84
CA LEU A 80 -3.21 3.61 -17.64
C LEU A 80 -4.17 2.42 -17.71
N ALA A 81 -3.89 1.46 -18.59
CA ALA A 81 -4.67 0.24 -18.70
C ALA A 81 -4.56 -0.61 -17.43
N LEU A 82 -3.36 -0.72 -16.85
CA LEU A 82 -3.15 -1.41 -15.58
C LEU A 82 -3.92 -0.75 -14.45
N ILE A 83 -3.83 0.57 -14.33
CA ILE A 83 -4.55 1.33 -13.32
C ILE A 83 -6.06 1.13 -13.45
N ALA A 84 -6.59 1.20 -14.68
CA ALA A 84 -8.00 0.98 -14.94
C ALA A 84 -8.44 -0.43 -14.55
N ARG A 85 -7.61 -1.43 -14.81
CA ARG A 85 -7.88 -2.82 -14.42
C ARG A 85 -7.88 -2.97 -12.90
N LEU A 86 -6.93 -2.35 -12.20
CA LEU A 86 -6.86 -2.38 -10.75
C LEU A 86 -8.08 -1.70 -10.11
N ASN A 87 -8.55 -0.61 -10.71
CA ASN A 87 -9.74 0.09 -10.23
C ASN A 87 -11.03 -0.73 -10.37
N ARG A 88 -11.02 -1.73 -11.24
CA ARG A 88 -12.18 -2.64 -11.45
C ARG A 88 -12.06 -3.96 -10.73
N ASP A 89 -10.90 -4.26 -10.16
CA ASP A 89 -10.66 -5.52 -9.46
C ASP A 89 -11.49 -5.58 -8.18
N PRO A 90 -12.39 -6.57 -8.01
CA PRO A 90 -13.20 -6.68 -6.80
C PRO A 90 -12.39 -6.85 -5.53
N VAL A 91 -11.21 -7.47 -5.59
CA VAL A 91 -10.33 -7.65 -4.44
C VAL A 91 -9.70 -6.32 -4.03
N SER A 92 -9.35 -5.48 -4.99
CA SER A 92 -8.80 -4.16 -4.75
C SER A 92 -9.87 -3.06 -4.67
N TYR A 93 -11.12 -3.42 -4.82
CA TYR A 93 -12.24 -2.47 -4.87
C TYR A 93 -12.47 -1.73 -3.55
N THR A 94 -12.20 -2.38 -2.43
CA THR A 94 -12.48 -1.84 -1.11
C THR A 94 -11.32 -1.07 -0.51
N HIS A 95 -10.26 -0.78 -1.26
CA HIS A 95 -9.09 -0.14 -0.72
C HIS A 95 -8.77 1.16 -1.46
N LEU A 96 -7.95 1.94 -0.79
CA LEU A 96 -7.43 3.17 -1.34
C LEU A 96 -6.37 2.84 -2.39
N THR A 97 -6.68 3.05 -3.65
CA THR A 97 -5.68 2.97 -4.70
C THR A 97 -4.88 4.24 -4.66
N LEU A 98 -3.70 4.18 -4.06
CA LEU A 98 -2.72 5.24 -4.19
C LEU A 98 -1.72 4.78 -5.22
N PRO A 99 -1.88 5.15 -6.50
CA PRO A 99 -0.81 4.91 -7.45
C PRO A 99 0.31 5.86 -7.07
N THR A 100 1.30 5.35 -6.36
CA THR A 100 2.54 6.10 -6.20
C THR A 100 3.32 5.91 -7.48
N ILE A 101 3.06 6.77 -8.43
CA ILE A 101 3.87 6.84 -9.63
C ILE A 101 5.09 7.66 -9.24
N LEU A 102 6.14 6.96 -8.84
CA LEU A 102 7.44 7.60 -8.66
C LEU A 102 8.09 7.61 -10.03
N ARG A 103 8.02 8.76 -10.65
CA ARG A 103 8.78 9.05 -11.84
C ARG A 103 10.14 9.56 -11.42
N VAL A 104 11.14 8.81 -11.69
CA VAL A 104 12.51 9.27 -11.55
C VAL A 104 12.95 9.88 -12.87
#